data_3e1c6b86bde5fb41a94c0073fb050aa1
#
_entry.id   3e1c6b86bde5fb41a94c0073fb050aa1
#
_cell.length_a   1.000
_cell.length_b   1.000
_cell.length_c   1.000
_cell.angle_alpha   90.00
_cell.angle_beta   90.00
_cell.angle_gamma   90.00
#
_symmetry.space_group_name_H-M   'P 1'
#
loop_
_entity.id
_entity.type
_entity.pdbx_description
1 polymer ?
#
loop_
_entity_poly.entity_id
_entity_poly.type
_entity_poly.pdbx_seq_one_letter_code
_entity_poly.pdbx_strand_id
1 'polypeptide(L)'
;VFDYLRAFHRAKPINPETGFKNPTITNHSYGGFISINTPSETLQLSDLISVVYRGVLYDAGNPGPSGWTEPGIEADFGVRFGLGEYPAYSVSVRADVEDAIEEGIVVIGSAGNDNLLVASPGDQDWDNQINLGQGSIYYNRGSWPNTPDAGGISVGALQDHADFRRSTYSNFGPGVDVFAPGDGILSAYGNTGINDPKYGQGSANFYDAISGTSMASPQVAGIIACQASGKERYSHQDAVSYIQKTSLQGDMTFDVAGGGLDDNSCRQGSPNAYVRLENPRPTAGYISPQ
;
A
#
# COMPACT_ATOMS: atom_id res chain seq x y z
N VAL A 1 -7.08 16.49 6.29
CA VAL A 1 -6.78 15.39 7.23
C VAL A 1 -5.48 15.68 7.97
N PHE A 2 -4.38 15.93 7.28
CA PHE A 2 -3.06 16.08 7.90
C PHE A 2 -2.95 17.29 8.81
N ASP A 3 -3.53 18.46 8.47
CA ASP A 3 -3.60 19.60 9.37
C ASP A 3 -4.26 19.28 10.72
N TYR A 4 -5.33 18.47 10.68
CA TYR A 4 -5.99 18.00 11.91
C TYR A 4 -5.07 17.09 12.72
N LEU A 5 -4.39 16.15 12.08
CA LEU A 5 -3.45 15.22 12.74
C LEU A 5 -2.29 15.98 13.38
N ARG A 6 -1.75 16.97 12.68
CA ARG A 6 -0.68 17.85 13.19
C ARG A 6 -1.18 18.68 14.39
N ALA A 7 -2.37 19.31 14.27
CA ALA A 7 -2.97 20.04 15.37
C ALA A 7 -3.22 19.14 16.60
N PHE A 8 -3.74 17.94 16.38
CA PHE A 8 -3.92 16.92 17.41
C PHE A 8 -2.59 16.53 18.06
N HIS A 9 -1.55 16.26 17.28
CA HIS A 9 -0.22 15.90 17.78
C HIS A 9 0.36 17.05 18.63
N ARG A 10 0.25 18.30 18.17
CA ARG A 10 0.71 19.47 18.91
C ARG A 10 -0.05 19.69 20.23
N ALA A 11 -1.35 19.40 20.26
CA ALA A 11 -2.21 19.57 21.43
C ALA A 11 -2.06 18.47 22.49
N LYS A 12 -1.41 17.35 22.19
CA LYS A 12 -1.23 16.24 23.15
C LYS A 12 -0.46 16.71 24.38
N PRO A 13 -0.89 16.29 25.59
CA PRO A 13 -0.15 16.59 26.82
C PRO A 13 1.20 15.86 26.83
N ILE A 14 2.12 16.41 27.61
CA ILE A 14 3.37 15.72 27.93
C ILE A 14 3.03 14.56 28.88
N ASN A 15 3.53 13.38 28.56
CA ASN A 15 3.44 12.23 29.44
C ASN A 15 4.33 12.48 30.68
N PRO A 16 3.76 12.47 31.90
CA PRO A 16 4.52 12.77 33.11
C PRO A 16 5.62 11.74 33.44
N GLU A 17 5.50 10.52 32.93
CA GLU A 17 6.48 9.45 33.16
C GLU A 17 7.72 9.60 32.29
N THR A 18 7.55 10.10 31.06
CA THR A 18 8.64 10.19 30.08
C THR A 18 9.16 11.62 29.89
N GLY A 19 8.38 12.63 30.24
CA GLY A 19 8.68 14.04 29.95
C GLY A 19 8.46 14.44 28.49
N PHE A 20 7.93 13.55 27.63
CA PHE A 20 7.67 13.79 26.21
C PHE A 20 6.22 13.50 25.84
N LYS A 21 5.79 13.99 24.70
CA LYS A 21 4.49 13.59 24.12
C LYS A 21 4.57 12.14 23.66
N ASN A 22 3.51 11.37 23.91
CA ASN A 22 3.40 10.04 23.33
C ASN A 22 3.41 10.11 21.79
N PRO A 23 3.98 9.13 21.09
CA PRO A 23 4.01 9.08 19.64
C PRO A 23 2.59 9.19 19.05
N THR A 24 2.48 9.76 17.86
CA THR A 24 1.27 9.70 17.03
C THR A 24 1.58 8.79 15.86
N ILE A 25 0.83 7.71 15.74
CA ILE A 25 0.96 6.73 14.66
C ILE A 25 -0.37 6.73 13.92
N THR A 26 -0.32 6.94 12.61
CA THR A 26 -1.51 7.04 11.77
C THR A 26 -1.51 5.94 10.72
N ASN A 27 -2.71 5.41 10.43
CA ASN A 27 -2.94 4.45 9.36
C ASN A 27 -3.84 5.06 8.29
N HIS A 28 -3.39 5.01 7.04
CA HIS A 28 -4.07 5.57 5.88
C HIS A 28 -4.42 4.45 4.89
N SER A 29 -5.51 3.73 5.17
CA SER A 29 -6.04 2.67 4.31
C SER A 29 -6.96 3.23 3.24
N TYR A 30 -6.55 4.30 2.57
CA TYR A 30 -7.28 4.96 1.49
C TYR A 30 -6.32 5.62 0.51
N GLY A 31 -6.81 5.96 -0.67
CA GLY A 31 -6.05 6.65 -1.69
C GLY A 31 -6.93 7.56 -2.54
N GLY A 32 -6.30 8.45 -3.30
CA GLY A 32 -6.96 9.23 -4.32
C GLY A 32 -6.86 8.52 -5.67
N PHE A 33 -7.91 8.64 -6.47
CA PHE A 33 -8.00 8.00 -7.78
C PHE A 33 -8.47 8.99 -8.84
N ILE A 34 -8.07 8.74 -10.08
CA ILE A 34 -8.55 9.42 -11.28
C ILE A 34 -9.51 8.44 -11.98
N SER A 35 -10.78 8.78 -12.01
CA SER A 35 -11.79 7.96 -12.68
C SER A 35 -11.60 7.96 -14.19
N ILE A 36 -11.75 6.80 -14.80
CA ILE A 36 -11.75 6.63 -16.26
C ILE A 36 -13.14 7.00 -16.78
N ASN A 37 -13.27 8.24 -17.29
CA ASN A 37 -14.53 8.76 -17.81
C ASN A 37 -14.71 8.39 -19.29
N THR A 38 -14.88 7.10 -19.55
CA THR A 38 -15.17 6.54 -20.88
C THR A 38 -16.54 5.87 -20.90
N PRO A 39 -17.13 5.60 -22.06
CA PRO A 39 -18.43 4.92 -22.13
C PRO A 39 -18.45 3.52 -21.47
N SER A 40 -17.30 2.86 -21.38
CA SER A 40 -17.13 1.56 -20.70
C SER A 40 -16.89 1.68 -19.20
N GLU A 41 -16.69 2.90 -18.68
CA GLU A 41 -16.31 3.17 -17.29
C GLU A 41 -15.01 2.47 -16.84
N THR A 42 -14.29 1.87 -17.78
CA THR A 42 -12.99 1.20 -17.55
C THR A 42 -12.06 1.48 -18.71
N LEU A 43 -10.75 1.48 -18.48
CA LEU A 43 -9.74 1.68 -19.52
C LEU A 43 -9.80 0.56 -20.55
N GLN A 44 -10.02 0.94 -21.82
CA GLN A 44 -9.97 0.08 -22.99
C GLN A 44 -8.88 0.58 -23.95
N LEU A 45 -8.43 -0.27 -24.88
CA LEU A 45 -7.44 0.11 -25.89
C LEU A 45 -7.88 1.33 -26.71
N SER A 46 -9.17 1.45 -27.02
CA SER A 46 -9.74 2.58 -27.77
C SER A 46 -9.61 3.93 -27.07
N ASP A 47 -9.43 3.94 -25.75
CA ASP A 47 -9.32 5.15 -24.93
C ASP A 47 -7.87 5.63 -24.83
N LEU A 48 -6.92 4.73 -25.08
CA LEU A 48 -5.49 4.98 -24.92
C LEU A 48 -4.90 5.58 -26.19
N ILE A 49 -4.45 6.84 -26.10
CA ILE A 49 -3.79 7.54 -27.21
C ILE A 49 -2.32 7.17 -27.28
N SER A 50 -1.64 7.21 -26.14
CA SER A 50 -0.20 6.94 -26.07
C SER A 50 0.24 6.56 -24.66
N VAL A 51 1.41 5.93 -24.58
CA VAL A 51 2.14 5.63 -23.34
C VAL A 51 3.51 6.30 -23.42
N VAL A 52 3.88 7.04 -22.40
CA VAL A 52 5.28 7.42 -22.17
C VAL A 52 5.85 6.42 -21.18
N TYR A 53 6.80 5.63 -21.65
CA TYR A 53 7.45 4.60 -20.84
C TYR A 53 8.95 4.83 -20.81
N ARG A 54 9.52 5.08 -19.65
CA ARG A 54 10.94 5.37 -19.46
C ARG A 54 11.45 6.49 -20.37
N GLY A 55 10.63 7.53 -20.54
CA GLY A 55 10.94 8.69 -21.36
C GLY A 55 10.72 8.51 -22.87
N VAL A 56 10.28 7.33 -23.33
CA VAL A 56 9.99 7.06 -24.75
C VAL A 56 8.48 7.07 -24.97
N LEU A 57 8.05 7.73 -26.04
CA LEU A 57 6.65 7.79 -26.45
C LEU A 57 6.32 6.58 -27.36
N TYR A 58 5.26 5.88 -26.99
CA TYR A 58 4.67 4.77 -27.75
C TYR A 58 3.20 5.05 -28.08
N ASP A 59 2.77 4.66 -29.27
CA ASP A 59 1.40 4.77 -29.77
C ASP A 59 1.14 3.71 -30.85
N ALA A 60 -0.02 3.77 -31.50
CA ALA A 60 -0.36 2.82 -32.59
C ALA A 60 0.57 2.88 -33.79
N GLY A 61 1.22 4.02 -34.04
CA GLY A 61 2.21 4.21 -35.11
C GLY A 61 3.63 3.80 -34.75
N ASN A 62 3.92 3.77 -33.43
CA ASN A 62 5.19 3.35 -32.84
C ASN A 62 4.91 2.45 -31.64
N PRO A 63 4.42 1.22 -31.82
CA PRO A 63 4.07 0.31 -30.76
C PRO A 63 5.32 -0.25 -30.07
N GLY A 64 5.10 -0.79 -28.87
CA GLY A 64 6.12 -1.58 -28.18
C GLY A 64 6.42 -2.91 -28.88
N PRO A 65 7.42 -3.67 -28.40
CA PRO A 65 7.84 -4.95 -28.99
C PRO A 65 6.70 -5.97 -29.16
N SER A 66 5.73 -5.97 -28.25
CA SER A 66 4.57 -6.89 -28.25
C SER A 66 3.36 -6.35 -29.05
N GLY A 67 3.49 -5.18 -29.67
CA GLY A 67 2.47 -4.55 -30.50
C GLY A 67 1.46 -3.70 -29.70
N TRP A 68 0.65 -2.92 -30.46
CA TRP A 68 -0.37 -2.03 -29.86
C TRP A 68 -1.68 -2.79 -29.65
N THR A 69 -1.68 -3.67 -28.67
CA THR A 69 -2.82 -4.46 -28.19
C THR A 69 -2.86 -4.41 -26.67
N GLU A 70 -4.01 -4.64 -26.04
CA GLU A 70 -4.09 -4.64 -24.56
C GLU A 70 -3.05 -5.57 -23.94
N PRO A 71 -2.96 -6.87 -24.32
CA PRO A 71 -1.94 -7.75 -23.76
C PRO A 71 -0.50 -7.30 -24.07
N GLY A 72 -0.25 -6.73 -25.26
CA GLY A 72 1.07 -6.23 -25.63
C GLY A 72 1.49 -5.03 -24.78
N ILE A 73 0.59 -4.08 -24.58
CA ILE A 73 0.82 -2.87 -23.79
C ILE A 73 0.96 -3.23 -22.30
N GLU A 74 0.16 -4.18 -21.80
CA GLU A 74 0.34 -4.69 -20.42
C GLU A 74 1.72 -5.34 -20.23
N ALA A 75 2.14 -6.16 -21.19
CA ALA A 75 3.43 -6.86 -21.13
C ALA A 75 4.62 -5.92 -21.24
N ASP A 76 4.56 -4.94 -22.15
CA ASP A 76 5.69 -4.05 -22.44
C ASP A 76 5.81 -2.89 -21.45
N PHE A 77 4.68 -2.36 -20.97
CA PHE A 77 4.63 -1.09 -20.22
C PHE A 77 3.99 -1.20 -18.83
N GLY A 78 3.38 -2.34 -18.49
CA GLY A 78 2.74 -2.53 -17.19
C GLY A 78 1.43 -1.74 -16.98
N VAL A 79 0.86 -1.19 -18.05
CA VAL A 79 -0.47 -0.56 -18.02
C VAL A 79 -1.52 -1.64 -17.78
N ARG A 80 -2.54 -1.36 -16.98
CA ARG A 80 -3.60 -2.34 -16.67
C ARG A 80 -4.91 -1.91 -17.30
N PHE A 81 -5.44 -2.74 -18.19
CA PHE A 81 -6.76 -2.54 -18.79
C PHE A 81 -7.88 -3.05 -17.88
N GLY A 82 -9.10 -2.60 -18.12
CA GLY A 82 -10.26 -2.98 -17.33
C GLY A 82 -10.38 -2.28 -15.97
N LEU A 83 -9.43 -1.43 -15.58
CA LEU A 83 -9.55 -0.60 -14.37
C LEU A 83 -10.50 0.57 -14.62
N GLY A 84 -11.41 0.83 -13.67
CA GLY A 84 -12.31 1.98 -13.67
C GLY A 84 -11.65 3.27 -13.16
N GLU A 85 -10.52 3.14 -12.52
CA GLU A 85 -9.78 4.26 -11.93
C GLU A 85 -8.29 3.96 -11.84
N TYR A 86 -7.47 5.00 -11.86
CA TYR A 86 -6.03 4.93 -11.69
C TYR A 86 -5.57 5.73 -10.48
N PRO A 87 -4.44 5.35 -9.85
CA PRO A 87 -3.89 6.09 -8.72
C PRO A 87 -3.67 7.56 -9.04
N ALA A 88 -4.09 8.46 -8.15
CA ALA A 88 -3.89 9.88 -8.28
C ALA A 88 -2.67 10.35 -7.49
N TYR A 89 -1.77 11.06 -8.16
CA TYR A 89 -0.66 11.76 -7.53
C TYR A 89 -1.07 13.20 -7.20
N SER A 90 -0.70 13.71 -6.02
CA SER A 90 -1.00 15.08 -5.58
C SER A 90 0.18 15.69 -4.84
N VAL A 91 0.77 16.74 -5.43
CA VAL A 91 1.88 17.48 -4.83
C VAL A 91 1.49 18.15 -3.51
N SER A 92 0.26 18.67 -3.39
CA SER A 92 -0.21 19.31 -2.17
C SER A 92 -0.40 18.32 -1.02
N VAL A 93 -0.97 17.15 -1.30
CA VAL A 93 -1.14 16.11 -0.27
C VAL A 93 0.21 15.52 0.12
N ARG A 94 1.14 15.37 -0.82
CA ARG A 94 2.51 14.99 -0.52
C ARG A 94 3.15 15.94 0.50
N ALA A 95 3.09 17.25 0.26
CA ALA A 95 3.64 18.24 1.18
C ALA A 95 3.01 18.16 2.59
N ASP A 96 1.69 17.92 2.67
CA ASP A 96 1.00 17.75 3.95
C ASP A 96 1.50 16.50 4.72
N VAL A 97 1.83 15.42 4.00
CA VAL A 97 2.41 14.20 4.60
C VAL A 97 3.83 14.46 5.08
N GLU A 98 4.67 15.10 4.24
CA GLU A 98 6.04 15.49 4.60
C GLU A 98 6.04 16.34 5.88
N ASP A 99 5.20 17.37 5.96
CA ASP A 99 5.04 18.21 7.14
C ASP A 99 4.61 17.42 8.39
N ALA A 100 3.72 16.44 8.24
CA ALA A 100 3.30 15.59 9.37
C ALA A 100 4.45 14.72 9.87
N ILE A 101 5.25 14.17 8.97
CA ILE A 101 6.44 13.37 9.31
C ILE A 101 7.50 14.24 9.99
N GLU A 102 7.73 15.46 9.52
CA GLU A 102 8.67 16.42 10.13
C GLU A 102 8.26 16.79 11.54
N GLU A 103 6.96 16.84 11.82
CA GLU A 103 6.42 17.06 13.17
C GLU A 103 6.49 15.83 14.09
N GLY A 104 6.99 14.69 13.59
CA GLY A 104 7.20 13.46 14.36
C GLY A 104 6.01 12.50 14.34
N ILE A 105 5.06 12.68 13.43
CA ILE A 105 3.96 11.73 13.22
C ILE A 105 4.47 10.55 12.39
N VAL A 106 4.20 9.34 12.83
CA VAL A 106 4.45 8.12 12.03
C VAL A 106 3.28 7.94 11.07
N VAL A 107 3.56 8.02 9.77
CA VAL A 107 2.57 7.86 8.70
C VAL A 107 2.76 6.51 8.03
N ILE A 108 1.71 5.69 8.05
CA ILE A 108 1.69 4.34 7.46
C ILE A 108 0.46 4.24 6.56
N GLY A 109 0.63 3.69 5.37
CA GLY A 109 -0.48 3.59 4.43
C GLY A 109 -0.46 2.34 3.56
N SER A 110 -1.59 2.09 2.91
CA SER A 110 -1.76 0.99 1.98
C SER A 110 -1.12 1.29 0.62
N ALA A 111 -0.47 0.28 0.01
CA ALA A 111 0.21 0.44 -1.28
C ALA A 111 -0.76 0.53 -2.48
N GLY A 112 -2.02 0.09 -2.32
CA GLY A 112 -3.02 0.01 -3.39
C GLY A 112 -3.29 -1.41 -3.87
N ASN A 113 -4.40 -1.61 -4.59
CA ASN A 113 -4.95 -2.92 -4.93
C ASN A 113 -5.12 -3.15 -6.44
N ASP A 114 -4.32 -2.48 -7.28
CA ASP A 114 -4.50 -2.45 -8.72
C ASP A 114 -3.50 -3.33 -9.47
N ASN A 115 -2.66 -4.06 -8.73
CA ASN A 115 -1.52 -4.82 -9.27
C ASN A 115 -0.64 -3.94 -10.18
N LEU A 116 -0.38 -2.72 -9.75
CA LEU A 116 0.48 -1.76 -10.43
C LEU A 116 1.86 -1.70 -9.79
N LEU A 117 2.87 -1.44 -10.62
CA LEU A 117 4.19 -1.08 -10.14
C LEU A 117 4.14 0.29 -9.46
N VAL A 118 4.69 0.40 -8.27
CA VAL A 118 4.96 1.66 -7.58
C VAL A 118 6.46 1.89 -7.60
N ALA A 119 6.90 2.85 -8.40
CA ALA A 119 8.30 3.23 -8.54
C ALA A 119 8.75 4.13 -7.38
N SER A 120 10.04 4.15 -7.07
CA SER A 120 10.61 5.15 -6.18
C SER A 120 10.99 6.42 -6.94
N PRO A 121 11.04 7.58 -6.30
CA PRO A 121 11.53 8.81 -6.91
C PRO A 121 12.94 8.62 -7.49
N GLY A 122 13.12 9.01 -8.75
CA GLY A 122 14.39 8.84 -9.46
C GLY A 122 14.57 7.53 -10.19
N ASP A 123 13.66 6.56 -10.02
CA ASP A 123 13.63 5.37 -10.86
C ASP A 123 13.21 5.74 -12.29
N GLN A 124 13.67 4.95 -13.26
CA GLN A 124 13.31 5.13 -14.66
C GLN A 124 11.79 5.02 -14.92
N ASP A 125 11.06 4.33 -14.04
CA ASP A 125 9.61 4.12 -14.14
C ASP A 125 8.78 5.20 -13.43
N TRP A 126 9.41 6.13 -12.71
CA TRP A 126 8.72 7.17 -11.94
C TRP A 126 7.84 8.07 -12.80
N ASP A 127 8.30 8.41 -14.00
CA ASP A 127 7.64 9.34 -14.91
C ASP A 127 6.82 8.66 -16.01
N ASN A 128 6.53 7.36 -15.87
CA ASN A 128 5.68 6.65 -16.81
C ASN A 128 4.25 7.22 -16.80
N GLN A 129 3.69 7.43 -17.99
CA GLN A 129 2.38 8.06 -18.15
C GLN A 129 1.54 7.35 -19.21
N ILE A 130 0.22 7.35 -19.01
CA ILE A 130 -0.78 7.07 -20.05
C ILE A 130 -1.49 8.36 -20.43
N ASN A 131 -1.79 8.54 -21.72
CA ASN A 131 -2.56 9.66 -22.24
C ASN A 131 -3.90 9.17 -22.79
N LEU A 132 -4.99 9.72 -22.22
CA LEU A 132 -6.38 9.36 -22.55
C LEU A 132 -7.11 10.49 -23.30
N GLY A 133 -6.37 11.49 -23.84
CA GLY A 133 -6.94 12.62 -24.57
C GLY A 133 -7.53 13.73 -23.69
N GLN A 134 -7.82 13.44 -22.44
CA GLN A 134 -8.27 14.42 -21.43
C GLN A 134 -7.14 14.84 -20.48
N GLY A 135 -5.93 14.30 -20.69
CA GLY A 135 -4.76 14.52 -19.88
C GLY A 135 -3.91 13.27 -19.73
N SER A 136 -2.75 13.43 -19.10
CA SER A 136 -1.85 12.32 -18.79
C SER A 136 -1.95 11.91 -17.34
N ILE A 137 -1.89 10.60 -17.08
CA ILE A 137 -1.92 10.00 -15.76
C ILE A 137 -0.57 9.32 -15.49
N TYR A 138 0.09 9.67 -14.40
CA TYR A 138 1.24 8.94 -13.89
C TYR A 138 0.77 7.68 -13.20
N TYR A 139 1.05 6.52 -13.76
CA TYR A 139 0.49 5.26 -13.25
C TYR A 139 1.43 4.45 -12.34
N ASN A 140 2.69 4.90 -12.19
CA ASN A 140 3.68 4.24 -11.33
C ASN A 140 4.09 5.04 -10.09
N ARG A 141 3.41 6.15 -9.76
CA ARG A 141 3.73 6.97 -8.59
C ARG A 141 2.98 6.58 -7.31
N GLY A 142 2.12 5.58 -7.39
CA GLY A 142 1.20 5.24 -6.29
C GLY A 142 0.10 6.29 -6.12
N SER A 143 -0.69 6.13 -5.07
CA SER A 143 -1.87 6.96 -4.77
C SER A 143 -1.62 7.81 -3.53
N TRP A 144 -1.96 9.12 -3.60
CA TRP A 144 -1.89 9.94 -2.39
C TRP A 144 -2.84 9.41 -1.30
N PRO A 145 -2.53 9.50 0.01
CA PRO A 145 -1.36 10.14 0.62
C PRO A 145 -0.11 9.25 0.66
N ASN A 146 -0.18 8.03 0.11
CA ASN A 146 0.81 6.96 0.29
C ASN A 146 1.81 6.89 -0.89
N THR A 147 2.10 8.02 -1.53
CA THR A 147 3.11 8.06 -2.59
C THR A 147 4.52 7.95 -2.02
N PRO A 148 5.47 7.26 -2.68
CA PRO A 148 6.81 7.02 -2.14
C PRO A 148 7.59 8.29 -1.82
N ASP A 149 7.39 9.36 -2.61
CA ASP A 149 8.05 10.65 -2.39
C ASP A 149 7.49 11.47 -1.23
N ALA A 150 6.34 11.07 -0.67
CA ALA A 150 5.83 11.64 0.56
C ALA A 150 6.53 11.11 1.82
N GLY A 151 7.28 10.01 1.71
CA GLY A 151 8.08 9.44 2.78
C GLY A 151 7.31 8.64 3.82
N GLY A 152 6.00 8.41 3.64
CA GLY A 152 5.21 7.49 4.48
C GLY A 152 5.62 6.03 4.26
N ILE A 153 5.31 5.16 5.22
CA ILE A 153 5.57 3.72 5.10
C ILE A 153 4.45 3.08 4.26
N SER A 154 4.80 2.58 3.09
CA SER A 154 3.88 1.94 2.14
C SER A 154 3.83 0.43 2.37
N VAL A 155 2.63 -0.13 2.56
CA VAL A 155 2.42 -1.52 2.94
C VAL A 155 1.66 -2.29 1.86
N GLY A 156 2.32 -3.31 1.29
CA GLY A 156 1.72 -4.28 0.39
C GLY A 156 1.02 -5.43 1.13
N ALA A 157 0.23 -6.22 0.42
CA ALA A 157 -0.55 -7.31 0.97
C ALA A 157 0.04 -8.69 0.64
N LEU A 158 0.06 -9.59 1.62
CA LEU A 158 0.32 -11.01 1.47
C LEU A 158 -1.00 -11.79 1.39
N GLN A 159 -0.98 -12.89 0.64
CA GLN A 159 -2.05 -13.87 0.61
C GLN A 159 -2.13 -14.65 1.93
N ASP A 160 -3.31 -15.20 2.19
CA ASP A 160 -3.51 -16.23 3.22
C ASP A 160 -2.92 -17.55 2.72
N HIS A 161 -1.59 -17.63 2.70
CA HIS A 161 -0.85 -18.81 2.24
C HIS A 161 0.43 -19.02 3.06
N ALA A 162 0.77 -20.27 3.31
CA ALA A 162 1.90 -20.64 4.17
C ALA A 162 3.28 -20.22 3.66
N ASP A 163 3.41 -19.88 2.38
CA ASP A 163 4.65 -19.50 1.71
C ASP A 163 4.80 -18.00 1.45
N PHE A 164 4.03 -17.19 2.17
CA PHE A 164 4.15 -15.72 2.16
C PHE A 164 4.13 -15.09 0.75
N ARG A 165 3.11 -15.45 -0.03
CA ARG A 165 2.92 -14.90 -1.38
C ARG A 165 2.36 -13.49 -1.32
N ARG A 166 2.81 -12.63 -2.25
CA ARG A 166 2.16 -11.35 -2.49
C ARG A 166 0.73 -11.60 -3.02
N SER A 167 -0.24 -10.87 -2.50
CA SER A 167 -1.61 -10.90 -3.04
C SER A 167 -1.61 -10.40 -4.48
N THR A 168 -2.37 -11.08 -5.34
CA THR A 168 -2.38 -10.81 -6.79
C THR A 168 -2.83 -9.39 -7.14
N TYR A 169 -3.64 -8.80 -6.30
CA TYR A 169 -4.10 -7.40 -6.44
C TYR A 169 -3.12 -6.38 -5.86
N SER A 170 -2.26 -6.78 -4.90
CA SER A 170 -1.39 -5.81 -4.22
C SER A 170 -0.48 -5.09 -5.19
N ASN A 171 -0.42 -3.78 -5.09
CA ASN A 171 0.63 -3.01 -5.74
C ASN A 171 2.01 -3.47 -5.22
N PHE A 172 3.04 -3.28 -6.02
CA PHE A 172 4.39 -3.80 -5.82
C PHE A 172 5.43 -2.83 -6.39
N GLY A 173 6.70 -3.09 -6.20
CA GLY A 173 7.78 -2.26 -6.73
C GLY A 173 8.61 -1.61 -5.62
N PRO A 174 9.66 -0.87 -6.00
CA PRO A 174 10.59 -0.26 -5.05
C PRO A 174 9.96 0.81 -4.15
N GLY A 175 8.77 1.32 -4.51
CA GLY A 175 7.99 2.25 -3.68
C GLY A 175 7.12 1.60 -2.61
N VAL A 176 7.18 0.26 -2.46
CA VAL A 176 6.52 -0.47 -1.36
C VAL A 176 7.58 -0.85 -0.34
N ASP A 177 7.41 -0.46 0.93
CA ASP A 177 8.44 -0.63 1.96
C ASP A 177 8.42 -2.01 2.62
N VAL A 178 7.24 -2.59 2.79
CA VAL A 178 7.08 -3.86 3.51
C VAL A 178 5.74 -4.51 3.15
N PHE A 179 5.63 -5.81 3.35
CA PHE A 179 4.39 -6.56 3.19
C PHE A 179 3.86 -7.05 4.54
N ALA A 180 2.54 -7.17 4.64
CA ALA A 180 1.85 -7.76 5.79
C ALA A 180 0.62 -8.56 5.32
N PRO A 181 0.07 -9.47 6.13
CA PRO A 181 -1.13 -10.22 5.77
C PRO A 181 -2.27 -9.29 5.35
N GLY A 182 -2.85 -9.54 4.17
CA GLY A 182 -3.89 -8.71 3.59
C GLY A 182 -5.11 -9.48 3.08
N ASP A 183 -5.04 -10.80 2.98
CA ASP A 183 -6.15 -11.64 2.50
C ASP A 183 -6.90 -12.30 3.63
N GLY A 184 -8.24 -12.30 3.54
CA GLY A 184 -9.10 -12.99 4.48
C GLY A 184 -9.01 -12.47 5.91
N ILE A 185 -8.70 -11.20 6.11
CA ILE A 185 -8.48 -10.62 7.43
C ILE A 185 -9.81 -10.42 8.14
N LEU A 186 -10.03 -11.23 9.18
CA LEU A 186 -11.23 -11.16 10.02
C LEU A 186 -11.18 -9.95 10.96
N SER A 187 -12.20 -9.13 10.93
CA SER A 187 -12.34 -7.96 11.78
C SER A 187 -13.80 -7.64 12.09
N ALA A 188 -14.03 -6.72 13.03
CA ALA A 188 -15.35 -6.16 13.27
C ALA A 188 -15.86 -5.46 12.01
N TYR A 189 -17.12 -5.69 11.67
CA TYR A 189 -17.78 -5.15 10.49
C TYR A 189 -19.06 -4.39 10.86
N GLY A 190 -19.44 -3.40 10.06
CA GLY A 190 -20.67 -2.63 10.27
C GLY A 190 -21.92 -3.44 9.95
N ASN A 191 -23.06 -3.07 10.53
CA ASN A 191 -24.37 -3.73 10.35
C ASN A 191 -24.98 -3.49 8.96
N THR A 192 -24.23 -3.68 7.89
CA THR A 192 -24.71 -3.47 6.52
C THR A 192 -24.87 -4.76 5.71
N GLY A 193 -25.37 -5.80 6.36
CA GLY A 193 -26.05 -6.85 5.60
C GLY A 193 -25.26 -8.05 5.12
N ILE A 194 -24.01 -8.25 5.53
CA ILE A 194 -23.34 -9.52 5.29
C ILE A 194 -23.49 -10.39 6.53
N ASN A 195 -24.55 -11.19 6.52
CA ASN A 195 -24.72 -12.29 7.47
C ASN A 195 -23.88 -13.47 6.98
N ASP A 196 -22.60 -13.51 7.31
CA ASP A 196 -21.81 -14.71 7.04
C ASP A 196 -21.99 -15.70 8.21
N PRO A 197 -22.64 -16.86 7.98
CA PRO A 197 -22.83 -17.90 8.99
C PRO A 197 -21.54 -18.44 9.56
N LYS A 198 -20.43 -18.30 8.85
CA LYS A 198 -19.11 -18.83 9.22
C LYS A 198 -18.54 -18.13 10.44
N TYR A 199 -18.85 -16.85 10.67
CA TYR A 199 -18.23 -16.05 11.73
C TYR A 199 -19.19 -15.69 12.88
N GLY A 200 -20.33 -16.34 12.96
CA GLY A 200 -21.26 -16.21 14.06
C GLY A 200 -22.36 -15.18 13.84
N GLN A 201 -23.56 -15.66 13.68
CA GLN A 201 -24.77 -14.84 13.68
C GLN A 201 -25.24 -14.63 15.11
N GLY A 202 -25.00 -13.46 15.61
CA GLY A 202 -25.64 -12.99 16.83
C GLY A 202 -26.02 -11.53 16.64
N SER A 203 -27.15 -11.15 17.08
CA SER A 203 -27.78 -9.83 16.91
C SER A 203 -26.96 -8.63 17.44
N ALA A 204 -25.72 -8.83 17.85
CA ALA A 204 -24.86 -7.80 18.46
C ALA A 204 -23.40 -7.77 17.98
N ASN A 205 -22.92 -8.78 17.29
CA ASN A 205 -21.50 -8.86 16.90
C ASN A 205 -21.38 -9.17 15.41
N PHE A 206 -20.98 -8.18 14.63
CA PHE A 206 -20.74 -8.34 13.20
C PHE A 206 -19.25 -8.46 12.94
N TYR A 207 -18.86 -9.54 12.31
CA TYR A 207 -17.50 -9.79 11.84
C TYR A 207 -17.56 -10.17 10.36
N ASP A 208 -16.55 -9.75 9.61
CA ASP A 208 -16.35 -10.19 8.24
C ASP A 208 -14.87 -10.35 7.95
N ALA A 209 -14.56 -11.17 6.96
CA ALA A 209 -13.22 -11.37 6.45
C ALA A 209 -13.11 -10.67 5.10
N ILE A 210 -12.32 -9.62 5.04
CA ILE A 210 -12.09 -8.84 3.83
C ILE A 210 -10.61 -8.82 3.46
N SER A 211 -10.33 -8.55 2.18
CA SER A 211 -8.98 -8.54 1.64
C SER A 211 -8.61 -7.16 1.09
N GLY A 212 -7.34 -6.81 1.18
CA GLY A 212 -6.78 -5.55 0.67
C GLY A 212 -5.50 -5.14 1.36
N THR A 213 -4.72 -4.30 0.71
CA THR A 213 -3.60 -3.59 1.36
C THR A 213 -4.09 -2.70 2.50
N SER A 214 -5.38 -2.33 2.47
CA SER A 214 -6.09 -1.65 3.57
C SER A 214 -6.14 -2.46 4.86
N MET A 215 -6.05 -3.81 4.81
CA MET A 215 -6.02 -4.73 5.94
C MET A 215 -4.58 -5.02 6.37
N ALA A 216 -3.63 -4.91 5.46
CA ALA A 216 -2.21 -5.10 5.73
C ALA A 216 -1.62 -3.91 6.52
N SER A 217 -1.88 -2.68 6.09
CA SER A 217 -1.27 -1.49 6.68
C SER A 217 -1.59 -1.26 8.16
N PRO A 218 -2.81 -1.49 8.69
CA PRO A 218 -3.09 -1.33 10.12
C PRO A 218 -2.37 -2.36 10.99
N GLN A 219 -1.98 -3.52 10.47
CA GLN A 219 -1.18 -4.49 11.21
C GLN A 219 0.24 -3.96 11.43
N VAL A 220 0.83 -3.33 10.41
CA VAL A 220 2.12 -2.63 10.54
C VAL A 220 2.01 -1.49 11.54
N ALA A 221 0.95 -0.69 11.48
CA ALA A 221 0.69 0.38 12.45
C ALA A 221 0.60 -0.16 13.89
N GLY A 222 -0.07 -1.30 14.09
CA GLY A 222 -0.16 -1.99 15.38
C GLY A 222 1.19 -2.47 15.90
N ILE A 223 2.02 -3.06 15.04
CA ILE A 223 3.38 -3.49 15.38
C ILE A 223 4.25 -2.30 15.79
N ILE A 224 4.19 -1.21 15.02
CA ILE A 224 4.91 0.02 15.33
C ILE A 224 4.42 0.63 16.65
N ALA A 225 3.09 0.62 16.91
CA ALA A 225 2.55 1.07 18.18
C ALA A 225 3.06 0.25 19.38
N CYS A 226 3.16 -1.07 19.22
CA CYS A 226 3.77 -1.93 20.22
C CYS A 226 5.24 -1.59 20.46
N GLN A 227 5.99 -1.30 19.42
CA GLN A 227 7.41 -0.90 19.52
C GLN A 227 7.60 0.48 20.14
N ALA A 228 6.71 1.40 19.85
CA ALA A 228 6.75 2.75 20.42
C ALA A 228 6.36 2.75 21.90
N SER A 229 5.62 1.74 22.36
CA SER A 229 5.16 1.62 23.74
C SER A 229 6.33 1.52 24.72
N GLY A 230 6.36 2.40 25.70
CA GLY A 230 7.42 2.44 26.73
C GLY A 230 8.72 3.10 26.28
N LYS A 231 8.78 3.67 25.07
CA LYS A 231 9.90 4.50 24.64
C LYS A 231 9.64 5.97 25.00
N GLU A 232 10.66 6.66 25.46
CA GLU A 232 10.57 8.09 25.78
C GLU A 232 10.27 8.92 24.53
N ARG A 233 10.90 8.57 23.42
CA ARG A 233 10.70 9.19 22.10
C ARG A 233 10.59 8.12 21.04
N TYR A 234 9.76 8.39 20.03
CA TYR A 234 9.64 7.53 18.87
C TYR A 234 9.24 8.37 17.65
N SER A 235 10.08 8.40 16.67
CA SER A 235 9.91 9.16 15.44
C SER A 235 9.48 8.27 14.28
N HIS A 236 9.12 8.89 13.16
CA HIS A 236 8.88 8.19 11.90
C HIS A 236 10.14 7.40 11.45
N GLN A 237 11.33 8.01 11.58
CA GLN A 237 12.59 7.35 11.23
C GLN A 237 12.90 6.13 12.11
N ASP A 238 12.47 6.12 13.37
CA ASP A 238 12.58 4.94 14.25
C ASP A 238 11.68 3.81 13.73
N ALA A 239 10.47 4.13 13.25
CA ALA A 239 9.57 3.15 12.65
C ALA A 239 10.15 2.56 11.36
N VAL A 240 10.66 3.39 10.45
CA VAL A 240 11.34 2.94 9.23
C VAL A 240 12.54 2.05 9.57
N SER A 241 13.39 2.51 10.49
CA SER A 241 14.56 1.75 10.93
C SER A 241 14.20 0.40 11.57
N TYR A 242 13.09 0.36 12.32
CA TYR A 242 12.60 -0.88 12.90
C TYR A 242 12.16 -1.85 11.81
N ILE A 243 11.34 -1.42 10.85
CA ILE A 243 10.89 -2.25 9.74
C ILE A 243 12.07 -2.79 8.94
N GLN A 244 13.02 -1.94 8.57
CA GLN A 244 14.19 -2.35 7.80
C GLN A 244 15.07 -3.39 8.51
N LYS A 245 15.18 -3.31 9.83
CA LYS A 245 16.01 -4.22 10.64
C LYS A 245 15.35 -5.52 11.02
N THR A 246 14.02 -5.51 11.20
CA THR A 246 13.31 -6.62 11.83
C THR A 246 12.41 -7.41 10.90
N SER A 247 12.09 -6.86 9.72
CA SER A 247 11.35 -7.59 8.70
C SER A 247 12.12 -8.83 8.26
N LEU A 248 11.43 -9.94 8.12
CA LEU A 248 11.99 -11.15 7.56
C LEU A 248 12.28 -10.93 6.08
N GLN A 249 13.49 -11.26 5.67
CA GLN A 249 14.00 -11.03 4.33
C GLN A 249 14.15 -12.34 3.57
N GLY A 250 13.78 -12.34 2.29
CA GLY A 250 14.08 -13.46 1.40
C GLY A 250 13.09 -14.62 1.42
N ASP A 251 12.11 -14.63 2.34
CA ASP A 251 11.20 -15.77 2.52
C ASP A 251 9.88 -15.65 1.72
N MET A 252 9.63 -14.48 1.14
CA MET A 252 8.43 -14.30 0.33
C MET A 252 8.57 -15.00 -1.01
N THR A 253 7.58 -15.81 -1.34
CA THR A 253 7.44 -16.43 -2.65
C THR A 253 6.43 -15.66 -3.49
N PHE A 254 6.70 -15.58 -4.79
CA PHE A 254 5.82 -14.91 -5.73
C PHE A 254 5.39 -15.95 -6.76
N ASP A 255 4.35 -16.67 -6.41
CA ASP A 255 3.71 -17.53 -7.38
C ASP A 255 2.50 -16.81 -7.98
N VAL A 256 2.58 -16.57 -9.26
CA VAL A 256 1.40 -16.24 -10.04
C VAL A 256 0.83 -17.57 -10.49
N ALA A 257 -0.28 -17.97 -9.94
CA ALA A 257 -0.95 -19.20 -10.34
C ALA A 257 -1.06 -19.25 -11.86
N GLY A 258 -0.23 -20.08 -12.51
CA GLY A 258 -0.32 -20.42 -13.93
C GLY A 258 0.78 -19.90 -14.87
N GLY A 259 1.83 -19.29 -14.40
CA GLY A 259 2.93 -18.91 -15.30
C GLY A 259 4.20 -18.60 -14.52
N GLY A 260 5.20 -19.43 -14.68
CA GLY A 260 6.51 -19.35 -14.05
C GLY A 260 7.24 -18.02 -14.29
N LEU A 261 6.75 -16.98 -13.68
CA LEU A 261 7.50 -15.74 -13.54
C LEU A 261 8.50 -15.97 -12.41
N ASP A 262 9.76 -15.75 -12.69
CA ASP A 262 10.78 -15.81 -11.70
C ASP A 262 10.50 -14.81 -10.56
N ASP A 263 11.07 -15.08 -9.41
CA ASP A 263 10.98 -14.27 -8.21
C ASP A 263 11.27 -12.75 -8.44
N ASN A 264 12.06 -12.43 -9.44
CA ASN A 264 12.41 -11.05 -9.77
C ASN A 264 11.32 -10.31 -10.56
N SER A 265 10.58 -11.01 -11.44
CA SER A 265 9.56 -10.37 -12.28
C SER A 265 8.31 -9.93 -11.51
N CYS A 266 7.92 -10.67 -10.47
CA CYS A 266 6.76 -10.34 -9.64
C CYS A 266 7.03 -9.24 -8.60
N ARG A 267 8.29 -9.07 -8.20
CA ARG A 267 8.70 -8.02 -7.25
C ARG A 267 9.07 -6.72 -7.92
N GLN A 268 9.68 -6.78 -9.10
CA GLN A 268 10.17 -5.61 -9.86
C GLN A 268 10.77 -4.52 -8.95
N GLY A 269 11.71 -4.94 -8.08
CA GLY A 269 12.35 -4.04 -7.11
C GLY A 269 11.67 -3.91 -5.75
N SER A 270 10.51 -4.54 -5.51
CA SER A 270 9.92 -4.60 -4.16
C SER A 270 10.89 -5.26 -3.19
N PRO A 271 10.95 -4.81 -1.92
CA PRO A 271 11.69 -5.52 -0.90
C PRO A 271 11.06 -6.89 -0.67
N ASN A 272 11.87 -7.95 -0.61
CA ASN A 272 11.42 -9.25 -0.13
C ASN A 272 11.39 -9.22 1.40
N ALA A 273 10.47 -8.45 1.95
CA ALA A 273 10.39 -8.16 3.37
C ALA A 273 8.95 -8.19 3.86
N TYR A 274 8.67 -8.96 4.91
CA TYR A 274 7.41 -8.88 5.61
C TYR A 274 7.59 -8.59 7.09
N VAL A 275 6.65 -7.83 7.64
CA VAL A 275 6.74 -7.34 9.01
C VAL A 275 6.51 -8.47 10.01
N ARG A 276 7.27 -8.45 11.10
CA ARG A 276 6.98 -9.26 12.29
C ARG A 276 7.20 -8.45 13.55
N LEU A 277 6.56 -8.84 14.62
CA LEU A 277 6.86 -8.33 15.95
C LEU A 277 8.05 -9.11 16.53
N GLU A 278 9.19 -8.46 16.71
CA GLU A 278 10.31 -9.06 17.44
C GLU A 278 9.97 -9.15 18.94
N ASN A 279 10.32 -10.31 19.51
CA ASN A 279 10.07 -10.59 20.92
C ASN A 279 8.63 -10.24 21.32
N PRO A 280 7.63 -11.03 20.84
CA PRO A 280 6.34 -10.92 21.46
C PRO A 280 6.60 -11.01 22.98
N ARG A 281 6.16 -10.00 23.73
CA ARG A 281 6.35 -10.00 25.20
C ARG A 281 6.02 -11.40 25.67
N PRO A 282 6.86 -12.05 26.54
CA PRO A 282 6.46 -13.29 27.14
C PRO A 282 5.08 -13.01 27.72
N THR A 283 4.09 -13.69 27.23
CA THR A 283 2.71 -13.56 27.68
C THR A 283 2.67 -14.04 29.12
N ALA A 284 2.98 -13.12 30.04
CA ALA A 284 2.51 -13.29 31.41
C ALA A 284 0.99 -13.30 31.32
N GLY A 285 0.41 -14.49 31.15
CA GLY A 285 -1.01 -14.73 31.31
C GLY A 285 -1.87 -14.65 30.06
N TYR A 286 -1.48 -15.21 28.91
CA TYR A 286 -2.47 -15.61 27.93
C TYR A 286 -3.23 -16.83 28.47
N ILE A 287 -4.35 -16.58 29.11
CA ILE A 287 -5.32 -17.63 29.44
C ILE A 287 -6.03 -17.93 28.12
N SER A 288 -5.68 -19.07 27.48
CA SER A 288 -6.45 -19.60 26.37
C SER A 288 -7.92 -19.72 26.84
N PRO A 289 -8.89 -19.16 26.11
CA PRO A 289 -10.28 -19.49 26.37
C PRO A 289 -10.47 -20.98 26.13
N GLN A 290 -10.96 -21.69 27.14
CA GLN A 290 -11.41 -23.08 27.05
C GLN A 290 -12.70 -23.15 26.23
#